data_5528ac78e01e2efaaa3eeff1e04d749f
#
_entry.id   5528ac78e01e2efaaa3eeff1e04d749f
#
_cell.length_a   1.000
_cell.length_b   1.000
_cell.length_c   1.000
_cell.angle_alpha   90.00
_cell.angle_beta   90.00
_cell.angle_gamma   90.00
#
_symmetry.space_group_name_H-M   'P 1'
#
loop_
_entity.id
_entity.type
_entity.pdbx_description
1 polymer ?
#
loop_
_entity_poly.entity_id
_entity_poly.type
_entity_poly.pdbx_seq_one_letter_code
_entity_poly.pdbx_strand_id
1 'polypeptide(L)'
;MQMYNMKTIELKIRQVIHRRDAVMGRLTINGNYVADTAERAQYQLPAGRYDLELVPCVCCKRQMIRIWKPGEKYRSCPDCQHCRLIRWGNGVYRLPHPTVLLGKYRVPGVLTQTRELFNMLFDRLRKSIDRDHKAYLIIQPG
;
A
#
# COMPACT_ATOMS: atom_id res chain seq x y z
N MET A 1 26.51 -9.98 -17.21
CA MET A 1 26.10 -9.64 -16.90
C MET A 1 25.42 -9.15 -16.32
N GLN A 2 25.27 -8.80 -15.91
CA GLN A 2 24.72 -8.34 -15.29
C GLN A 2 24.04 -7.56 -15.30
N MET A 3 23.79 -7.35 -15.48
CA MET A 3 23.26 -6.57 -15.43
C MET A 3 22.34 -6.17 -15.25
N TYR A 4 21.94 -6.23 -15.39
CA TYR A 4 20.98 -6.09 -15.04
C TYR A 4 20.50 -5.83 -14.03
N ASN A 5 20.56 -5.44 -13.79
CA ASN A 5 20.26 -5.01 -12.42
C ASN A 5 19.02 -4.14 -12.41
N MET A 6 17.94 -4.71 -12.83
CA MET A 6 16.68 -4.13 -12.48
C MET A 6 16.52 -4.31 -10.99
N LYS A 7 16.99 -3.32 -10.22
CA LYS A 7 16.71 -3.31 -8.81
C LYS A 7 15.21 -3.13 -8.61
N THR A 8 14.69 -3.91 -7.72
CA THR A 8 13.29 -3.84 -7.36
C THR A 8 13.17 -3.53 -5.89
N ILE A 9 12.10 -2.84 -5.51
CA ILE A 9 11.73 -2.72 -4.13
C ILE A 9 10.45 -3.51 -3.92
N GLU A 10 10.50 -4.48 -3.02
CA GLU A 10 9.38 -5.37 -2.79
C GLU A 10 8.74 -5.07 -1.45
N LEU A 11 7.49 -4.64 -1.49
CA LEU A 11 6.64 -4.53 -0.33
C LEU A 11 5.83 -5.80 -0.22
N LYS A 12 5.75 -6.35 0.99
CA LYS A 12 4.95 -7.53 1.25
C LYS A 12 4.06 -7.27 2.44
N ILE A 13 2.77 -7.51 2.27
CA ILE A 13 1.81 -7.44 3.35
C ILE A 13 1.34 -8.86 3.64
N ARG A 14 1.59 -9.31 4.87
CA ARG A 14 1.04 -10.56 5.37
C ARG A 14 -0.18 -10.23 6.21
N GLN A 15 -1.34 -10.68 5.78
CA GLN A 15 -2.60 -10.45 6.48
C GLN A 15 -2.69 -11.42 7.65
N VAL A 16 -2.65 -10.92 8.88
CA VAL A 16 -2.51 -11.77 10.07
C VAL A 16 -3.71 -11.76 10.99
N ILE A 17 -4.52 -10.71 10.96
CA ILE A 17 -5.72 -10.62 11.80
C ILE A 17 -6.91 -10.38 10.89
N HIS A 18 -7.88 -11.28 10.97
CA HIS A 18 -9.11 -11.18 10.19
C HIS A 18 -10.28 -11.00 11.16
N ARG A 19 -10.93 -9.85 11.05
CA ARG A 19 -12.14 -9.53 11.81
C ARG A 19 -13.28 -9.27 10.84
N ARG A 20 -14.48 -9.16 11.36
CA ARG A 20 -15.66 -8.92 10.54
C ARG A 20 -15.51 -7.68 9.65
N ASP A 21 -14.99 -6.59 10.21
CA ASP A 21 -14.92 -5.30 9.52
C ASP A 21 -13.52 -4.88 9.12
N ALA A 22 -12.49 -5.58 9.58
CA ALA A 22 -11.11 -5.16 9.39
C ALA A 22 -10.17 -6.34 9.19
N VAL A 23 -9.19 -6.14 8.30
CA VAL A 23 -8.07 -7.07 8.12
C VAL A 23 -6.80 -6.30 8.45
N MET A 24 -6.05 -6.82 9.42
CA MET A 24 -4.78 -6.22 9.81
C MET A 24 -3.64 -7.05 9.27
N GLY A 25 -2.59 -6.37 8.83
CA GLY A 25 -1.42 -7.03 8.28
C GLY A 25 -0.12 -6.44 8.77
N ARG A 26 0.96 -7.05 8.35
CA ARG A 26 2.32 -6.56 8.63
C ARG A 26 3.01 -6.32 7.30
N LEU A 27 3.58 -5.13 7.17
CA LEU A 27 4.29 -4.71 5.96
C LEU A 27 5.79 -4.89 6.17
N THR A 28 6.42 -5.58 5.23
CA THR A 28 7.88 -5.64 5.13
C THR A 28 8.33 -5.00 3.84
N ILE A 29 9.53 -4.43 3.85
CA ILE A 29 10.21 -3.95 2.65
C ILE A 29 11.46 -4.78 2.50
N ASN A 30 11.58 -5.49 1.39
CA ASN A 30 12.69 -6.39 1.11
C ASN A 30 12.99 -7.33 2.30
N GLY A 31 11.91 -7.81 2.94
CA GLY A 31 11.99 -8.75 4.05
C GLY A 31 12.06 -8.13 5.44
N ASN A 32 12.23 -6.82 5.56
CA ASN A 32 12.35 -6.16 6.87
C ASN A 32 11.03 -5.51 7.27
N TYR A 33 10.55 -5.84 8.45
CA TYR A 33 9.31 -5.26 8.98
C TYR A 33 9.46 -3.75 9.17
N VAL A 34 8.45 -2.99 8.71
CA VAL A 34 8.46 -1.53 8.82
C VAL A 34 7.18 -0.94 9.40
N ALA A 35 6.05 -1.59 9.21
CA ALA A 35 4.77 -1.03 9.65
C ALA A 35 3.69 -2.10 9.70
N ASP A 36 2.57 -1.73 10.32
CA ASP A 36 1.35 -2.53 10.26
C ASP A 36 0.40 -1.92 9.24
N THR A 37 -0.54 -2.72 8.78
CA THR A 37 -1.51 -2.29 7.79
C THR A 37 -2.92 -2.60 8.27
N ALA A 38 -3.88 -1.85 7.73
CA ALA A 38 -5.28 -2.11 7.98
C ALA A 38 -6.07 -1.90 6.69
N GLU A 39 -6.99 -2.81 6.44
CA GLU A 39 -7.92 -2.74 5.32
C GLU A 39 -9.33 -2.94 5.86
N ARG A 40 -10.30 -2.28 5.23
CA ARG A 40 -11.69 -2.62 5.47
C ARG A 40 -11.97 -3.98 4.86
N ALA A 41 -12.52 -4.91 5.63
CA ALA A 41 -12.71 -6.29 5.18
C ALA A 41 -13.47 -6.40 3.86
N GLN A 42 -14.46 -5.54 3.68
CA GLN A 42 -15.27 -5.47 2.46
C GLN A 42 -14.43 -5.18 1.21
N TYR A 43 -13.33 -4.44 1.37
CA TYR A 43 -12.46 -4.00 0.26
C TYR A 43 -11.08 -4.63 0.31
N GLN A 44 -10.92 -5.70 1.07
CA GLN A 44 -9.64 -6.38 1.22
C GLN A 44 -9.06 -6.77 -0.14
N LEU A 45 -7.78 -6.50 -0.32
CA LEU A 45 -7.07 -6.89 -1.53
C LEU A 45 -6.85 -8.40 -1.53
N PRO A 46 -7.19 -9.08 -2.64
CA PRO A 46 -6.87 -10.50 -2.79
C PRO A 46 -5.37 -10.77 -2.74
N ALA A 47 -5.01 -11.97 -2.32
CA ALA A 47 -3.62 -12.42 -2.38
C ALA A 47 -3.12 -12.34 -3.82
N GLY A 48 -1.88 -11.94 -3.99
CA GLY A 48 -1.27 -11.80 -5.30
C GLY A 48 -0.23 -10.72 -5.36
N ARG A 49 0.24 -10.47 -6.58
CA ARG A 49 1.25 -9.46 -6.85
C ARG A 49 0.62 -8.27 -7.57
N TYR A 50 1.00 -7.09 -7.13
CA TYR A 50 0.52 -5.81 -7.67
C TYR A 50 1.70 -4.92 -8.00
N ASP A 51 1.51 -4.05 -9.00
CA ASP A 51 2.49 -3.02 -9.30
C ASP A 51 2.18 -1.78 -8.47
N LEU A 52 3.23 -1.05 -8.08
CA LEU A 52 3.10 0.20 -7.35
C LEU A 52 3.65 1.34 -8.18
N GLU A 53 2.91 2.45 -8.20
CA GLU A 53 3.35 3.68 -8.85
C GLU A 53 2.98 4.87 -7.99
N LEU A 54 3.75 5.94 -8.14
CA LEU A 54 3.40 7.22 -7.55
C LEU A 54 2.63 8.01 -8.61
N VAL A 55 1.38 8.33 -8.31
CA VAL A 55 0.51 9.03 -9.25
C VAL A 55 -0.13 10.24 -8.60
N PRO A 56 -0.33 11.33 -9.36
CA PRO A 56 -1.08 12.48 -8.84
C PRO A 56 -2.50 12.07 -8.49
N CYS A 57 -2.95 12.52 -7.34
CA CYS A 57 -4.33 12.31 -6.90
C CYS A 57 -4.99 13.67 -6.72
N VAL A 58 -6.04 13.94 -7.49
CA VAL A 58 -6.75 15.21 -7.44
C VAL A 58 -7.41 15.41 -6.09
N CYS A 59 -8.00 14.37 -5.55
CA CYS A 59 -8.70 14.44 -4.25
C CYS A 59 -7.75 14.66 -3.08
N CYS A 60 -6.55 14.05 -3.14
CA CYS A 60 -5.55 14.18 -2.08
C CYS A 60 -4.64 15.38 -2.28
N LYS A 61 -4.67 16.00 -3.46
CA LYS A 61 -3.87 17.17 -3.85
C LYS A 61 -2.37 16.93 -3.73
N ARG A 62 -1.93 15.70 -3.99
CA ARG A 62 -0.52 15.31 -3.98
C ARG A 62 -0.35 13.98 -4.72
N GLN A 63 0.89 13.57 -4.93
CA GLN A 63 1.16 12.22 -5.41
C GLN A 63 0.84 11.20 -4.31
N MET A 64 0.25 10.08 -4.72
CA MET A 64 -0.11 8.99 -3.83
C MET A 64 0.47 7.68 -4.34
N ILE A 65 0.56 6.69 -3.46
CA ILE A 65 1.03 5.35 -3.81
C ILE A 65 -0.17 4.57 -4.34
N ARG A 66 -0.19 4.32 -5.64
CA ARG A 66 -1.26 3.61 -6.31
C ARG A 66 -0.93 2.13 -6.49
N ILE A 67 -1.90 1.28 -6.23
CA ILE A 67 -1.81 -0.17 -6.38
C ILE A 67 -2.50 -0.57 -7.67
N TRP A 68 -1.77 -1.23 -8.57
CA TRP A 68 -2.29 -1.68 -9.86
C TRP A 68 -2.32 -3.20 -9.92
N LYS A 69 -3.41 -3.76 -10.40
CA LYS A 69 -3.40 -5.16 -10.81
C LYS A 69 -2.54 -5.31 -12.05
N PRO A 70 -1.83 -6.44 -12.20
CA PRO A 70 -1.06 -6.67 -13.42
C PRO A 70 -1.95 -6.53 -14.65
N GLY A 71 -1.49 -5.77 -15.65
CA GLY A 71 -2.23 -5.56 -16.88
C GLY A 71 -3.23 -4.42 -16.89
N GLU A 72 -3.46 -3.77 -15.77
CA GLU A 72 -4.31 -2.57 -15.76
C GLU A 72 -3.64 -1.44 -16.53
N LYS A 73 -4.45 -0.70 -17.30
CA LYS A 73 -3.93 0.32 -18.23
C LYS A 73 -4.17 1.75 -17.77
N TYR A 74 -4.91 1.97 -16.70
CA TYR A 74 -5.18 3.32 -16.23
C TYR A 74 -3.94 3.92 -15.60
N ARG A 75 -3.60 5.14 -16.03
CA ARG A 75 -2.42 5.85 -15.54
C ARG A 75 -2.76 7.07 -14.70
N SER A 76 -4.03 7.45 -14.64
CA SER A 76 -4.47 8.59 -13.86
C SER A 76 -5.57 8.15 -12.90
N CYS A 77 -5.76 8.93 -11.86
CA CYS A 77 -6.83 8.71 -10.90
C CYS A 77 -8.08 9.42 -11.41
N PRO A 78 -9.07 8.70 -11.98
CA PRO A 78 -10.28 9.32 -12.48
C PRO A 78 -11.13 9.89 -11.35
N ASP A 79 -11.16 9.18 -10.24
CA ASP A 79 -11.76 9.63 -8.98
C ASP A 79 -11.20 8.75 -7.87
N CYS A 80 -11.38 9.19 -6.62
CA CYS A 80 -10.85 8.45 -5.48
C CYS A 80 -11.69 7.23 -5.10
N GLN A 81 -12.88 7.08 -5.68
CA GLN A 81 -13.76 5.97 -5.33
C GLN A 81 -13.32 4.64 -5.93
N HIS A 82 -12.51 4.69 -6.98
CA HIS A 82 -12.08 3.49 -7.70
C HIS A 82 -10.57 3.25 -7.60
N CYS A 83 -9.88 4.04 -6.79
CA CYS A 83 -8.44 3.91 -6.64
C CYS A 83 -8.08 2.96 -5.51
N ARG A 84 -7.16 2.05 -5.79
CA ARG A 84 -6.50 1.28 -4.73
C ARG A 84 -5.25 2.03 -4.33
N LEU A 85 -5.20 2.48 -3.08
CA LEU A 85 -4.10 3.31 -2.58
C LEU A 85 -3.51 2.72 -1.32
N ILE A 86 -2.22 3.00 -1.09
CA ILE A 86 -1.63 2.93 0.24
C ILE A 86 -1.68 4.35 0.78
N ARG A 87 -2.19 4.51 1.99
CA ARG A 87 -2.52 5.82 2.51
C ARG A 87 -2.33 5.87 4.04
N TRP A 88 -2.33 7.08 4.60
CA TRP A 88 -2.46 7.30 6.02
C TRP A 88 -3.93 7.29 6.43
N GLY A 89 -4.19 7.04 7.68
CA GLY A 89 -5.54 7.06 8.26
C GLY A 89 -5.59 6.19 9.50
N ASN A 90 -6.39 6.59 10.48
CA ASN A 90 -6.40 5.93 11.78
C ASN A 90 -7.34 4.74 11.87
N GLY A 91 -8.34 4.66 11.00
CA GLY A 91 -9.30 3.58 11.07
C GLY A 91 -9.92 3.25 9.73
N VAL A 92 -10.40 2.01 9.63
CA VAL A 92 -10.90 1.46 8.36
C VAL A 92 -12.41 1.58 8.19
N TYR A 93 -13.13 1.95 9.24
CA TYR A 93 -14.59 1.79 9.28
C TYR A 93 -15.35 2.73 8.34
N ARG A 94 -14.70 3.77 7.84
CA ARG A 94 -15.32 4.74 6.92
C ARG A 94 -14.63 4.77 5.55
N LEU A 95 -13.80 3.79 5.24
CA LEU A 95 -13.15 3.75 3.93
C LEU A 95 -14.18 3.42 2.86
N PRO A 96 -14.35 4.28 1.85
CA PRO A 96 -15.35 4.07 0.80
C PRO A 96 -14.85 3.22 -0.36
N HIS A 97 -13.57 2.85 -0.39
CA HIS A 97 -12.96 2.12 -1.50
C HIS A 97 -11.74 1.33 -1.02
N PRO A 98 -11.21 0.44 -1.85
CA PRO A 98 -10.02 -0.33 -1.47
C PRO A 98 -8.84 0.59 -1.14
N THR A 99 -8.41 0.55 0.09
CA THR A 99 -7.30 1.35 0.59
C THR A 99 -6.58 0.56 1.67
N VAL A 100 -5.26 0.55 1.59
CA VAL A 100 -4.42 -0.02 2.63
C VAL A 100 -3.92 1.12 3.50
N LEU A 101 -4.34 1.16 4.74
CA LEU A 101 -3.86 2.13 5.71
C LEU A 101 -2.57 1.62 6.34
N LEU A 102 -1.63 2.53 6.56
CA LEU A 102 -0.32 2.23 7.10
C LEU A 102 -0.15 2.91 8.46
N GLY A 103 0.41 2.18 9.42
CA GLY A 103 0.64 2.73 10.76
C GLY A 103 1.16 1.69 11.72
N LYS A 104 0.89 1.89 13.00
CA LYS A 104 1.17 0.93 14.06
C LYS A 104 -0.15 0.38 14.60
N TYR A 105 -0.20 -0.91 14.77
CA TYR A 105 -1.39 -1.60 15.28
C TYR A 105 -1.74 -1.09 16.68
N ARG A 106 -3.00 -0.78 16.87
CA ARG A 106 -3.54 -0.40 18.17
C ARG A 106 -4.57 -1.41 18.66
N VAL A 107 -5.65 -1.54 17.88
CA VAL A 107 -6.69 -2.56 18.04
C VAL A 107 -7.18 -2.89 16.64
N PRO A 108 -7.93 -3.97 16.45
CA PRO A 108 -8.41 -4.31 15.10
C PRO A 108 -9.12 -3.14 14.44
N GLY A 109 -8.64 -2.77 13.25
CA GLY A 109 -9.21 -1.67 12.47
C GLY A 109 -8.64 -0.29 12.80
N VAL A 110 -7.78 -0.16 13.81
CA VAL A 110 -7.27 1.14 14.26
C VAL A 110 -5.74 1.14 14.29
N LEU A 111 -5.16 2.18 13.69
CA LEU A 111 -3.71 2.39 13.63
C LEU A 111 -3.34 3.74 14.24
N THR A 112 -2.08 3.84 14.67
CA THR A 112 -1.47 5.10 15.10
C THR A 112 -0.23 5.39 14.27
N GLN A 113 0.35 6.58 14.40
CA GLN A 113 1.55 7.01 13.67
C GLN A 113 1.41 6.87 12.15
N THR A 114 0.19 7.03 11.64
CA THR A 114 -0.10 6.70 10.26
C THR A 114 0.57 7.66 9.29
N ARG A 115 0.56 8.95 9.59
CA ARG A 115 1.15 9.96 8.71
C ARG A 115 2.66 9.84 8.61
N GLU A 116 3.30 9.63 9.74
CA GLU A 116 4.77 9.48 9.81
C GLU A 116 5.24 8.28 9.02
N LEU A 117 4.58 7.15 9.22
CA LEU A 117 4.96 5.91 8.54
C LEU A 117 4.64 5.96 7.05
N PHE A 118 3.53 6.59 6.69
CA PHE A 118 3.21 6.81 5.27
C PHE A 118 4.28 7.66 4.61
N ASN A 119 4.66 8.78 5.23
CA ASN A 119 5.66 9.67 4.65
C ASN A 119 7.01 8.98 4.50
N MET A 120 7.40 8.16 5.47
CA MET A 120 8.63 7.36 5.38
C MET A 120 8.58 6.42 4.19
N LEU A 121 7.49 5.70 4.03
CA LEU A 121 7.31 4.77 2.92
C LEU A 121 7.29 5.52 1.59
N PHE A 122 6.55 6.62 1.52
CA PHE A 122 6.45 7.41 0.31
C PHE A 122 7.82 7.90 -0.16
N ASP A 123 8.61 8.47 0.75
CA ASP A 123 9.96 8.95 0.43
C ASP A 123 10.86 7.82 -0.06
N ARG A 124 10.76 6.68 0.57
CA ARG A 124 11.56 5.51 0.19
C ARG A 124 11.21 4.99 -1.19
N LEU A 125 9.91 4.92 -1.51
CA LEU A 125 9.44 4.53 -2.84
C LEU A 125 9.84 5.55 -3.89
N ARG A 126 9.70 6.84 -3.60
CA ARG A 126 10.05 7.89 -4.53
C ARG A 126 11.52 7.82 -4.92
N LYS A 127 12.40 7.63 -3.94
CA LYS A 127 13.84 7.51 -4.21
C LYS A 127 14.16 6.29 -5.07
N SER A 128 13.49 5.17 -4.83
CA SER A 128 13.70 3.97 -5.63
C SER A 128 13.20 4.14 -7.05
N ILE A 129 12.01 4.70 -7.22
CA ILE A 129 11.40 4.90 -8.53
C ILE A 129 12.21 5.92 -9.35
N ASP A 130 12.71 6.98 -8.72
CA ASP A 130 13.57 7.97 -9.38
C ASP A 130 14.87 7.37 -9.90
N ARG A 131 15.29 6.22 -9.36
CA ARG A 131 16.47 5.49 -9.82
C ARG A 131 16.11 4.36 -10.78
N ASP A 132 14.94 4.42 -11.40
CA ASP A 132 14.42 3.41 -12.31
C ASP A 132 14.23 2.04 -11.67
N HIS A 133 14.09 1.98 -10.35
CA HIS A 133 13.73 0.74 -9.67
C HIS A 133 12.22 0.52 -9.79
N LYS A 134 11.82 -0.72 -9.96
CA LYS A 134 10.41 -1.07 -9.97
C LYS A 134 9.95 -1.44 -8.58
N ALA A 135 8.73 -1.01 -8.24
CA ALA A 135 8.12 -1.29 -6.95
C ALA A 135 6.96 -2.26 -7.11
N TYR A 136 6.92 -3.25 -6.24
CA TYR A 136 5.87 -4.28 -6.25
C TYR A 136 5.29 -4.44 -4.86
N LEU A 137 4.02 -4.82 -4.81
CA LEU A 137 3.35 -5.19 -3.58
C LEU A 137 2.89 -6.64 -3.70
N ILE A 138 3.24 -7.44 -2.71
CA ILE A 138 2.78 -8.81 -2.60
C ILE A 138 1.85 -8.91 -1.40
N ILE A 139 0.63 -9.40 -1.64
CA ILE A 139 -0.34 -9.66 -0.57
C ILE A 139 -0.32 -11.15 -0.30
N GLN A 140 -0.09 -11.52 0.96
CA GLN A 140 -0.11 -12.91 1.41
C GLN A 140 -1.16 -13.09 2.51
N PRO A 141 -1.98 -14.13 2.44
CA PRO A 141 -2.85 -14.49 3.57
C PRO A 141 -1.98 -14.93 4.74
N GLY A 142 -2.46 -14.63 5.92
CA GLY A 142 -1.77 -14.98 7.16
C GLY A 142 -1.93 -16.40 7.59
#